data_1991cc35672c0f15d06797eefe2bbab9
#
_entry.id   1991cc35672c0f15d06797eefe2bbab9
#
_cell.length_a   1.000
_cell.length_b   1.000
_cell.length_c   1.000
_cell.angle_alpha   90.00
_cell.angle_beta   90.00
_cell.angle_gamma   90.00
#
_symmetry.space_group_name_H-M   'P 1'
#
loop_
_entity.id
_entity.type
_entity.pdbx_description
1 polymer ?
#
loop_
_entity_poly.entity_id
_entity_poly.type
_entity_poly.pdbx_seq_one_letter_code
_entity_poly.pdbx_strand_id
1 'polypeptide(L)'
;MQYPGLPNNRLIVNGVDISVRFQIALLDGYELEPPEPKTYTVNIPGGNGVIDLTESLTGDVVYNNRSQKFTFACINPSNFEQVKTKLSNFLHGRYYDYKMTMDPDYTYHGRFKVTSYSHTAYANGKVGTFVIEVDAQPYKTKQNDTYKLNATGGRLYHFESGRRPVRPIIECAQTCFVTFKGTEYVIPAGRYRLNNVLFQEGWNEIYINTSKLWYVKWDEISINGRYKMTWANAMKYRWDEIHKLGGDVTDAPASWLAIANNRWSELSSKRWRELDYRRANLPETTAYLTYIWEDL
;
A
#
# COMPACT_ATOMS: atom_id res chain seq x y z
N MET A 1 -28.54 1.56 5.64
CA MET A 1 -30.00 1.30 5.66
C MET A 1 -30.22 -0.20 5.60
N GLN A 2 -30.79 -0.81 6.63
CA GLN A 2 -31.06 -2.25 6.65
C GLN A 2 -32.46 -2.45 6.04
N TYR A 3 -32.53 -3.15 4.92
CA TYR A 3 -33.80 -3.50 4.32
C TYR A 3 -34.36 -4.73 5.03
N PRO A 4 -35.58 -4.66 5.61
CA PRO A 4 -36.20 -5.82 6.28
C PRO A 4 -36.34 -6.98 5.27
N GLY A 5 -35.79 -8.14 5.61
CA GLY A 5 -35.89 -9.37 4.81
C GLY A 5 -34.76 -9.65 3.82
N LEU A 6 -33.72 -8.75 3.71
CA LEU A 6 -32.51 -9.06 2.96
C LEU A 6 -31.43 -9.61 3.91
N PRO A 7 -30.68 -10.64 3.49
CA PRO A 7 -29.58 -11.16 4.28
C PRO A 7 -28.48 -10.09 4.45
N ASN A 8 -27.72 -10.20 5.52
CA ASN A 8 -26.61 -9.27 5.80
C ASN A 8 -25.48 -9.38 4.76
N ASN A 9 -25.34 -10.53 4.12
CA ASN A 9 -24.33 -10.77 3.09
C ASN A 9 -24.84 -10.28 1.74
N ARG A 10 -24.13 -9.30 1.17
CA ARG A 10 -24.51 -8.66 -0.10
C ARG A 10 -23.31 -8.44 -0.99
N LEU A 11 -23.58 -8.34 -2.28
CA LEU A 11 -22.59 -8.05 -3.30
C LEU A 11 -22.88 -6.68 -3.91
N ILE A 12 -21.90 -5.78 -3.83
CA ILE A 12 -21.96 -4.43 -4.38
C ILE A 12 -21.10 -4.41 -5.63
N VAL A 13 -21.70 -4.37 -6.81
CA VAL A 13 -21.03 -4.43 -8.11
C VAL A 13 -21.08 -3.06 -8.77
N ASN A 14 -19.92 -2.51 -9.11
CA ASN A 14 -19.81 -1.16 -9.68
C ASN A 14 -20.61 -0.11 -8.89
N GLY A 15 -20.52 -0.16 -7.54
CA GLY A 15 -21.25 0.74 -6.64
C GLY A 15 -22.74 0.44 -6.47
N VAL A 16 -23.27 -0.59 -7.13
CA VAL A 16 -24.68 -0.97 -7.08
C VAL A 16 -24.86 -2.22 -6.22
N ASP A 17 -25.67 -2.14 -5.17
CA ASP A 17 -26.11 -3.31 -4.42
C ASP A 17 -27.10 -4.12 -5.29
N ILE A 18 -26.63 -5.27 -5.79
CA ILE A 18 -27.41 -6.12 -6.70
C ILE A 18 -28.59 -6.79 -5.99
N SER A 19 -28.48 -7.03 -4.68
CA SER A 19 -29.56 -7.60 -3.90
C SER A 19 -30.75 -6.65 -3.82
N VAL A 20 -30.49 -5.38 -3.60
CA VAL A 20 -31.53 -4.34 -3.57
C VAL A 20 -32.10 -4.08 -4.97
N ARG A 21 -31.20 -3.91 -5.95
CA ARG A 21 -31.61 -3.53 -7.32
C ARG A 21 -32.47 -4.58 -8.00
N PHE A 22 -32.14 -5.86 -7.82
CA PHE A 22 -32.81 -6.96 -8.52
C PHE A 22 -33.75 -7.77 -7.61
N GLN A 23 -33.86 -7.40 -6.34
CA GLN A 23 -34.65 -8.14 -5.35
C GLN A 23 -34.26 -9.62 -5.28
N ILE A 24 -32.94 -9.84 -5.12
CA ILE A 24 -32.34 -11.16 -4.97
C ILE A 24 -31.61 -11.24 -3.63
N ALA A 25 -31.62 -12.40 -3.02
CA ALA A 25 -30.93 -12.67 -1.77
C ALA A 25 -29.76 -13.61 -2.00
N LEU A 26 -28.57 -13.25 -1.51
CA LEU A 26 -27.43 -14.16 -1.49
C LEU A 26 -27.76 -15.30 -0.51
N LEU A 27 -27.65 -16.51 -1.00
CA LEU A 27 -27.81 -17.70 -0.18
C LEU A 27 -26.52 -18.00 0.59
N ASP A 28 -26.67 -18.63 1.74
CA ASP A 28 -25.52 -19.18 2.47
C ASP A 28 -24.85 -20.25 1.61
N GLY A 29 -23.51 -20.32 1.64
CA GLY A 29 -22.74 -21.28 0.86
C GLY A 29 -22.14 -20.72 -0.43
N TYR A 30 -21.66 -19.47 -0.39
CA TYR A 30 -20.77 -18.96 -1.43
C TYR A 30 -19.40 -19.65 -1.37
N GLU A 31 -18.79 -19.84 -2.54
CA GLU A 31 -17.47 -20.45 -2.69
C GLU A 31 -16.46 -19.37 -3.08
N LEU A 32 -15.43 -19.17 -2.27
CA LEU A 32 -14.33 -18.25 -2.53
C LEU A 32 -13.02 -19.07 -2.56
N GLU A 33 -12.55 -19.36 -3.75
CA GLU A 33 -11.30 -20.11 -3.92
C GLU A 33 -10.12 -19.13 -3.79
N PRO A 34 -9.03 -19.51 -3.06
CA PRO A 34 -7.78 -18.77 -3.10
C PRO A 34 -7.18 -18.85 -4.52
N PRO A 35 -6.41 -17.84 -4.94
CA PRO A 35 -5.76 -17.89 -6.24
C PRO A 35 -4.67 -18.97 -6.27
N GLU A 36 -4.65 -19.78 -7.32
CA GLU A 36 -3.65 -20.81 -7.49
C GLU A 36 -2.29 -20.21 -7.90
N PRO A 37 -1.17 -20.63 -7.27
CA PRO A 37 0.15 -20.23 -7.72
C PRO A 37 0.47 -20.84 -9.08
N LYS A 38 1.08 -20.05 -9.97
CA LYS A 38 1.65 -20.55 -11.23
C LYS A 38 3.00 -21.18 -10.94
N THR A 39 3.05 -22.49 -10.82
CA THR A 39 4.28 -23.22 -10.57
C THR A 39 4.97 -23.61 -11.88
N TYR A 40 6.30 -23.50 -11.90
CA TYR A 40 7.12 -23.97 -13.00
C TYR A 40 8.26 -24.85 -12.48
N THR A 41 8.17 -26.13 -12.79
CA THR A 41 9.14 -27.14 -12.35
C THR A 41 9.77 -27.84 -13.55
N VAL A 42 11.05 -28.20 -13.44
CA VAL A 42 11.80 -28.91 -14.45
C VAL A 42 12.30 -30.24 -13.88
N ASN A 43 11.97 -31.33 -14.58
CA ASN A 43 12.49 -32.66 -14.24
C ASN A 43 13.95 -32.80 -14.66
N ILE A 44 14.79 -33.37 -13.79
CA ILE A 44 16.18 -33.70 -14.09
C ILE A 44 16.18 -35.19 -14.55
N PRO A 45 16.57 -35.49 -15.80
CA PRO A 45 16.69 -36.86 -16.25
C PRO A 45 17.72 -37.60 -15.40
N GLY A 46 17.33 -38.71 -14.76
CA GLY A 46 18.18 -39.53 -13.90
C GLY A 46 18.44 -38.95 -12.50
N GLY A 47 17.87 -37.83 -12.15
CA GLY A 47 17.93 -37.23 -10.81
C GLY A 47 16.67 -37.49 -9.99
N ASN A 48 16.79 -37.37 -8.68
CA ASN A 48 15.65 -37.38 -7.77
C ASN A 48 15.06 -35.98 -7.62
N GLY A 49 13.70 -35.89 -7.66
CA GLY A 49 12.97 -34.65 -7.49
C GLY A 49 12.90 -33.78 -8.75
N VAL A 50 12.54 -32.53 -8.55
CA VAL A 50 12.38 -31.50 -9.61
C VAL A 50 13.09 -30.22 -9.20
N ILE A 51 13.54 -29.43 -10.17
CA ILE A 51 13.99 -28.05 -9.91
C ILE A 51 12.77 -27.16 -9.98
N ASP A 52 12.51 -26.42 -8.91
CA ASP A 52 11.46 -25.41 -8.89
C ASP A 52 12.03 -24.05 -9.35
N LEU A 53 11.47 -23.52 -10.42
CA LEU A 53 11.83 -22.24 -11.03
C LEU A 53 10.68 -21.22 -10.95
N THR A 54 9.72 -21.46 -10.10
CA THR A 54 8.48 -20.67 -9.98
C THR A 54 8.75 -19.17 -9.79
N GLU A 55 9.74 -18.82 -8.98
CA GLU A 55 10.08 -17.44 -8.65
C GLU A 55 11.23 -16.86 -9.50
N SER A 56 11.85 -17.66 -10.37
CA SER A 56 13.11 -17.30 -11.03
C SER A 56 13.01 -16.08 -11.96
N LEU A 57 11.84 -15.80 -12.53
CA LEU A 57 11.63 -14.67 -13.45
C LEU A 57 11.18 -13.40 -12.76
N THR A 58 10.44 -13.49 -11.67
CA THR A 58 9.75 -12.37 -11.03
C THR A 58 10.29 -12.03 -9.65
N GLY A 59 11.03 -12.96 -9.03
CA GLY A 59 11.48 -12.88 -7.65
C GLY A 59 10.38 -13.08 -6.62
N ASP A 60 9.16 -13.41 -7.07
CA ASP A 60 8.00 -13.74 -6.23
C ASP A 60 7.04 -14.64 -7.00
N VAL A 61 6.15 -15.32 -6.28
CA VAL A 61 5.13 -16.20 -6.86
C VAL A 61 4.10 -15.38 -7.64
N VAL A 62 3.78 -15.84 -8.84
CA VAL A 62 2.70 -15.29 -9.67
C VAL A 62 1.48 -16.20 -9.57
N TYR A 63 0.30 -15.62 -9.51
CA TYR A 63 -0.94 -16.34 -9.31
C TYR A 63 -1.84 -16.32 -10.55
N ASN A 64 -2.65 -17.36 -10.69
CA ASN A 64 -3.78 -17.38 -11.60
C ASN A 64 -4.93 -16.53 -11.03
N ASN A 65 -5.90 -16.18 -11.88
CA ASN A 65 -7.16 -15.66 -11.41
C ASN A 65 -7.82 -16.67 -10.47
N ARG A 66 -8.65 -16.16 -9.56
CA ARG A 66 -9.41 -17.00 -8.64
C ARG A 66 -10.88 -17.10 -9.06
N SER A 67 -11.47 -18.25 -8.85
CA SER A 67 -12.89 -18.48 -9.05
C SER A 67 -13.67 -18.10 -7.78
N GLN A 68 -14.76 -17.39 -7.97
CA GLN A 68 -15.70 -17.10 -6.89
C GLN A 68 -17.11 -17.39 -7.38
N LYS A 69 -17.89 -18.10 -6.57
CA LYS A 69 -19.22 -18.52 -6.94
C LYS A 69 -20.23 -18.10 -5.90
N PHE A 70 -21.28 -17.47 -6.38
CA PHE A 70 -22.35 -16.91 -5.58
C PHE A 70 -23.69 -17.47 -6.07
N THR A 71 -24.50 -17.97 -5.13
CA THR A 71 -25.86 -18.41 -5.43
C THR A 71 -26.86 -17.46 -4.82
N PHE A 72 -27.74 -16.92 -5.66
CA PHE A 72 -28.79 -15.99 -5.24
C PHE A 72 -30.18 -16.62 -5.42
N ALA A 73 -31.09 -16.32 -4.52
CA ALA A 73 -32.49 -16.62 -4.66
C ALA A 73 -33.27 -15.37 -5.08
N CYS A 74 -34.26 -15.53 -5.94
CA CYS A 74 -35.24 -14.49 -6.27
C CYS A 74 -36.20 -14.32 -5.13
N ILE A 75 -36.33 -13.11 -4.56
CA ILE A 75 -37.25 -12.83 -3.44
C ILE A 75 -38.70 -12.93 -3.88
N ASN A 76 -39.00 -12.45 -5.10
CA ASN A 76 -40.34 -12.57 -5.67
C ASN A 76 -40.32 -13.50 -6.91
N PRO A 77 -40.72 -14.75 -6.78
CA PRO A 77 -40.69 -15.72 -7.87
C PRO A 77 -41.53 -15.33 -9.09
N SER A 78 -42.53 -14.51 -8.93
CA SER A 78 -43.40 -14.05 -10.04
C SER A 78 -42.61 -13.16 -11.03
N ASN A 79 -41.55 -12.51 -10.57
CA ASN A 79 -40.71 -11.61 -11.39
C ASN A 79 -39.43 -12.32 -11.93
N PHE A 80 -39.33 -13.63 -11.76
CA PHE A 80 -38.12 -14.37 -12.06
C PHE A 80 -37.57 -14.11 -13.47
N GLU A 81 -38.39 -14.21 -14.50
CA GLU A 81 -37.95 -14.00 -15.91
C GLU A 81 -37.50 -12.57 -16.17
N GLN A 82 -38.12 -11.57 -15.54
CA GLN A 82 -37.67 -10.17 -15.66
C GLN A 82 -36.34 -9.97 -14.95
N VAL A 83 -36.21 -10.52 -13.73
CA VAL A 83 -34.97 -10.45 -12.95
C VAL A 83 -33.83 -11.13 -13.69
N LYS A 84 -34.07 -12.32 -14.24
CA LYS A 84 -33.11 -13.08 -15.06
C LYS A 84 -32.58 -12.23 -16.22
N THR A 85 -33.47 -11.63 -17.00
CA THR A 85 -33.06 -10.80 -18.14
C THR A 85 -32.28 -9.57 -17.72
N LYS A 86 -32.76 -8.84 -16.70
CA LYS A 86 -32.10 -7.62 -16.21
C LYS A 86 -30.74 -7.93 -15.57
N LEU A 87 -30.66 -9.00 -14.77
CA LEU A 87 -29.43 -9.42 -14.10
C LEU A 87 -28.39 -9.86 -15.12
N SER A 88 -28.78 -10.67 -16.13
CA SER A 88 -27.88 -11.09 -17.22
C SER A 88 -27.35 -9.89 -17.99
N ASN A 89 -28.22 -8.98 -18.39
CA ASN A 89 -27.80 -7.77 -19.13
C ASN A 89 -26.86 -6.87 -18.31
N PHE A 90 -26.98 -6.90 -16.99
CA PHE A 90 -26.11 -6.13 -16.12
C PHE A 90 -24.76 -6.81 -15.86
N LEU A 91 -24.73 -8.12 -15.61
CA LEU A 91 -23.54 -8.81 -15.15
C LEU A 91 -22.81 -9.62 -16.23
N HIS A 92 -23.56 -10.36 -17.07
CA HIS A 92 -22.96 -11.41 -17.88
C HIS A 92 -21.93 -10.90 -18.86
N GLY A 93 -20.72 -11.47 -18.80
CA GLY A 93 -19.58 -11.13 -19.67
C GLY A 93 -18.89 -9.81 -19.34
N ARG A 94 -19.35 -9.05 -18.36
CA ARG A 94 -18.76 -7.74 -18.01
C ARG A 94 -17.73 -7.86 -16.91
N TYR A 95 -16.73 -6.99 -16.98
CA TYR A 95 -15.70 -6.81 -15.97
C TYR A 95 -16.06 -5.65 -15.07
N TYR A 96 -16.07 -5.89 -13.74
CA TYR A 96 -16.45 -4.90 -12.74
C TYR A 96 -15.56 -4.95 -11.51
N ASP A 97 -15.51 -3.81 -10.83
CA ASP A 97 -15.08 -3.72 -9.45
C ASP A 97 -16.27 -4.09 -8.55
N TYR A 98 -16.02 -4.88 -7.53
CA TYR A 98 -17.09 -5.28 -6.61
C TYR A 98 -16.57 -5.43 -5.18
N LYS A 99 -17.48 -5.26 -4.24
CA LYS A 99 -17.26 -5.43 -2.81
C LYS A 99 -18.23 -6.44 -2.24
N MET A 100 -17.76 -7.15 -1.24
CA MET A 100 -18.59 -8.05 -0.43
C MET A 100 -18.79 -7.42 0.93
N THR A 101 -20.02 -7.45 1.47
CA THR A 101 -20.27 -6.88 2.81
C THR A 101 -19.60 -7.67 3.93
N MET A 102 -19.21 -8.93 3.70
CA MET A 102 -18.42 -9.76 4.61
C MET A 102 -16.92 -9.43 4.59
N ASP A 103 -16.43 -8.71 3.56
CA ASP A 103 -15.06 -8.23 3.45
C ASP A 103 -15.07 -6.76 2.97
N PRO A 104 -15.55 -5.84 3.83
CA PRO A 104 -15.94 -4.48 3.43
C PRO A 104 -14.75 -3.60 3.07
N ASP A 105 -13.56 -3.90 3.59
CA ASP A 105 -12.35 -3.10 3.40
C ASP A 105 -11.74 -3.31 2.02
N TYR A 106 -12.08 -4.43 1.37
CA TYR A 106 -11.47 -4.80 0.10
C TYR A 106 -12.41 -4.65 -1.09
N THR A 107 -11.79 -4.29 -2.21
CA THR A 107 -12.41 -4.27 -3.53
C THR A 107 -11.80 -5.39 -4.37
N TYR A 108 -12.65 -6.16 -4.98
CA TYR A 108 -12.30 -7.23 -5.91
C TYR A 108 -12.53 -6.75 -7.34
N HIS A 109 -11.78 -7.33 -8.28
CA HIS A 109 -11.84 -6.99 -9.69
C HIS A 109 -12.03 -8.26 -10.50
N GLY A 110 -13.09 -8.35 -11.29
CA GLY A 110 -13.34 -9.60 -11.99
C GLY A 110 -14.39 -9.54 -13.09
N ARG A 111 -14.40 -10.59 -13.90
CA ARG A 111 -15.37 -10.78 -14.97
C ARG A 111 -16.49 -11.67 -14.49
N PHE A 112 -17.70 -11.16 -14.58
CA PHE A 112 -18.92 -11.84 -14.15
C PHE A 112 -19.46 -12.76 -15.23
N LYS A 113 -19.89 -13.94 -14.83
CA LYS A 113 -20.57 -14.92 -15.66
C LYS A 113 -21.78 -15.46 -14.91
N VAL A 114 -22.96 -15.30 -15.47
CA VAL A 114 -24.14 -16.00 -14.96
C VAL A 114 -24.16 -17.39 -15.56
N THR A 115 -23.97 -18.41 -14.74
CA THR A 115 -23.72 -19.80 -15.21
C THR A 115 -24.96 -20.64 -15.26
N SER A 116 -25.89 -20.42 -14.34
CA SER A 116 -27.15 -21.16 -14.35
C SER A 116 -28.32 -20.38 -13.78
N TYR A 117 -29.49 -20.77 -14.22
CA TYR A 117 -30.78 -20.35 -13.70
C TYR A 117 -31.56 -21.60 -13.35
N SER A 118 -32.13 -21.64 -12.17
CA SER A 118 -33.01 -22.73 -11.78
C SER A 118 -34.31 -22.15 -11.26
N HIS A 119 -35.42 -22.67 -11.73
CA HIS A 119 -36.75 -22.30 -11.29
C HIS A 119 -37.51 -23.57 -10.92
N THR A 120 -37.53 -23.88 -9.64
CA THR A 120 -38.11 -25.12 -9.13
C THR A 120 -39.43 -24.82 -8.43
N ALA A 121 -40.47 -25.54 -8.78
CA ALA A 121 -41.77 -25.48 -8.07
C ALA A 121 -41.72 -26.48 -6.90
N TYR A 122 -41.98 -25.96 -5.69
CA TYR A 122 -42.16 -26.77 -4.49
C TYR A 122 -43.66 -26.74 -4.04
N ALA A 123 -44.04 -27.65 -3.16
CA ALA A 123 -45.38 -27.73 -2.62
C ALA A 123 -45.83 -26.38 -1.98
N ASN A 124 -44.90 -25.60 -1.45
CA ASN A 124 -45.17 -24.32 -0.79
C ASN A 124 -44.82 -23.08 -1.64
N GLY A 125 -44.59 -23.25 -2.96
CA GLY A 125 -44.29 -22.15 -3.87
C GLY A 125 -43.16 -22.46 -4.87
N LYS A 126 -42.79 -21.41 -5.61
CA LYS A 126 -41.70 -21.50 -6.60
C LYS A 126 -40.46 -20.80 -6.05
N VAL A 127 -39.28 -21.40 -6.22
CA VAL A 127 -38.01 -20.79 -5.89
C VAL A 127 -37.18 -20.64 -7.17
N GLY A 128 -36.77 -19.43 -7.46
CA GLY A 128 -35.87 -19.13 -8.56
C GLY A 128 -34.48 -18.86 -8.02
N THR A 129 -33.46 -19.52 -8.55
CA THR A 129 -32.06 -19.31 -8.18
C THR A 129 -31.21 -18.88 -9.38
N PHE A 130 -30.18 -18.11 -9.09
CA PHE A 130 -29.18 -17.65 -10.04
C PHE A 130 -27.80 -18.02 -9.51
N VAL A 131 -26.97 -18.65 -10.33
CA VAL A 131 -25.58 -18.92 -10.00
C VAL A 131 -24.72 -17.96 -10.81
N ILE A 132 -23.91 -17.18 -10.09
CA ILE A 132 -23.00 -16.20 -10.66
C ILE A 132 -21.60 -16.64 -10.30
N GLU A 133 -20.77 -16.84 -11.32
CA GLU A 133 -19.34 -17.04 -11.18
C GLU A 133 -18.60 -15.78 -11.54
N VAL A 134 -17.52 -15.51 -10.81
CA VAL A 134 -16.64 -14.39 -11.07
C VAL A 134 -15.22 -14.92 -11.26
N ASP A 135 -14.66 -14.68 -12.44
CA ASP A 135 -13.24 -14.84 -12.71
C ASP A 135 -12.54 -13.58 -12.21
N ALA A 136 -12.08 -13.65 -10.96
CA ALA A 136 -11.52 -12.51 -10.24
C ALA A 136 -9.99 -12.49 -10.33
N GLN A 137 -9.42 -11.28 -10.33
CA GLN A 137 -7.97 -11.09 -10.20
C GLN A 137 -7.46 -11.75 -8.92
N PRO A 138 -6.20 -12.21 -8.91
CA PRO A 138 -5.64 -12.88 -7.74
C PRO A 138 -5.58 -12.00 -6.49
N TYR A 139 -5.34 -10.71 -6.70
CA TYR A 139 -5.23 -9.75 -5.61
C TYR A 139 -6.51 -8.93 -5.45
N LYS A 140 -6.95 -8.78 -4.23
CA LYS A 140 -7.96 -7.81 -3.80
C LYS A 140 -7.27 -6.52 -3.37
N THR A 141 -7.90 -5.38 -3.59
CA THR A 141 -7.33 -4.08 -3.27
C THR A 141 -8.02 -3.47 -2.06
N LYS A 142 -7.24 -2.97 -1.13
CA LYS A 142 -7.76 -2.12 -0.06
C LYS A 142 -7.84 -0.70 -0.57
N GLN A 143 -8.81 0.07 -0.09
CA GLN A 143 -8.97 1.46 -0.47
C GLN A 143 -7.66 2.22 -0.25
N ASN A 144 -7.23 2.97 -1.26
CA ASN A 144 -6.02 3.77 -1.20
C ASN A 144 -6.18 4.89 -0.17
N ASP A 145 -5.38 4.83 0.88
CA ASP A 145 -5.22 5.96 1.77
C ASP A 145 -4.14 6.88 1.22
N THR A 146 -4.45 8.18 1.17
CA THR A 146 -3.46 9.20 0.88
C THR A 146 -2.88 9.69 2.19
N TYR A 147 -1.61 9.39 2.43
CA TYR A 147 -0.92 9.77 3.65
C TYR A 147 -0.37 11.19 3.49
N LYS A 148 -0.79 12.08 4.37
CA LYS A 148 -0.22 13.42 4.48
C LYS A 148 1.07 13.36 5.28
N LEU A 149 2.19 13.73 4.65
CA LEU A 149 3.51 13.73 5.24
C LEU A 149 3.98 15.16 5.49
N ASN A 150 4.57 15.41 6.64
CA ASN A 150 5.30 16.64 6.88
C ASN A 150 6.78 16.41 6.56
N ALA A 151 7.27 17.02 5.50
CA ALA A 151 8.65 16.88 5.05
C ALA A 151 9.61 17.87 5.73
N THR A 152 9.08 18.80 6.54
CA THR A 152 9.88 19.82 7.21
C THR A 152 10.75 19.22 8.30
N GLY A 153 12.04 19.50 8.26
CA GLY A 153 12.99 19.11 9.31
C GLY A 153 13.31 17.62 9.37
N GLY A 154 12.94 16.85 8.34
CA GLY A 154 13.23 15.44 8.23
C GLY A 154 12.43 14.56 9.19
N ARG A 155 11.65 13.64 8.66
CA ARG A 155 10.84 12.71 9.46
C ARG A 155 10.86 11.31 8.88
N LEU A 156 10.88 10.33 9.77
CA LEU A 156 10.71 8.93 9.44
C LEU A 156 9.24 8.57 9.51
N TYR A 157 8.75 7.89 8.50
CA TYR A 157 7.40 7.36 8.41
C TYR A 157 7.43 5.86 8.17
N HIS A 158 6.48 5.18 8.76
CA HIS A 158 6.28 3.75 8.62
C HIS A 158 4.99 3.51 7.85
N PHE A 159 5.06 2.66 6.82
CA PHE A 159 3.92 2.28 6.00
C PHE A 159 3.82 0.77 5.95
N GLU A 160 2.65 0.26 6.23
CA GLU A 160 2.35 -1.14 6.07
C GLU A 160 1.86 -1.39 4.64
N SER A 161 2.33 -2.43 4.00
CA SER A 161 1.94 -2.83 2.65
C SER A 161 1.48 -4.28 2.61
N GLY A 162 0.54 -4.57 1.71
CA GLY A 162 0.02 -5.91 1.52
C GLY A 162 0.99 -6.86 0.83
N ARG A 163 0.49 -8.05 0.50
CA ARG A 163 1.28 -9.16 -0.05
C ARG A 163 1.99 -8.78 -1.35
N ARG A 164 1.35 -8.00 -2.20
CA ARG A 164 1.95 -7.62 -3.48
C ARG A 164 2.87 -6.42 -3.34
N PRO A 165 4.14 -6.54 -3.79
CA PRO A 165 5.05 -5.39 -3.78
C PRO A 165 4.54 -4.23 -4.62
N VAL A 166 4.60 -3.01 -4.07
CA VAL A 166 4.05 -1.82 -4.72
C VAL A 166 5.02 -0.66 -4.77
N ARG A 167 4.97 0.13 -5.84
CA ARG A 167 5.72 1.38 -5.97
C ARG A 167 4.82 2.55 -5.60
N PRO A 168 5.12 3.28 -4.52
CA PRO A 168 4.31 4.40 -4.09
C PRO A 168 4.42 5.58 -5.06
N ILE A 169 3.37 6.41 -5.05
CA ILE A 169 3.34 7.70 -5.72
C ILE A 169 3.48 8.76 -4.65
N ILE A 170 4.40 9.69 -4.86
CA ILE A 170 4.57 10.86 -4.00
C ILE A 170 4.21 12.14 -4.76
N GLU A 171 3.57 13.06 -4.07
CA GLU A 171 3.27 14.39 -4.55
C GLU A 171 3.87 15.42 -3.57
N CYS A 172 4.80 16.23 -4.04
CA CYS A 172 5.53 17.20 -3.23
C CYS A 172 5.21 18.61 -3.71
N ALA A 173 4.91 19.52 -2.79
CA ALA A 173 4.72 20.94 -3.09
C ALA A 173 6.02 21.65 -3.49
N GLN A 174 7.15 21.16 -3.00
CA GLN A 174 8.51 21.59 -3.35
C GLN A 174 9.44 20.39 -3.41
N THR A 175 10.67 20.58 -3.88
CA THR A 175 11.67 19.52 -3.92
C THR A 175 11.85 18.88 -2.55
N CYS A 176 11.71 17.55 -2.50
CA CYS A 176 11.90 16.72 -1.32
C CYS A 176 13.02 15.71 -1.54
N PHE A 177 13.67 15.32 -0.45
CA PHE A 177 14.65 14.24 -0.41
C PHE A 177 14.02 13.06 0.31
N VAL A 178 13.95 11.93 -0.37
CA VAL A 178 13.34 10.70 0.15
C VAL A 178 14.43 9.66 0.31
N THR A 179 14.62 9.16 1.53
CA THR A 179 15.56 8.06 1.79
C THR A 179 14.77 6.78 2.03
N PHE A 180 15.12 5.74 1.28
CA PHE A 180 14.56 4.41 1.39
C PHE A 180 15.69 3.38 1.37
N LYS A 181 15.73 2.49 2.38
CA LYS A 181 16.78 1.46 2.53
C LYS A 181 18.21 2.04 2.38
N GLY A 182 18.45 3.21 2.96
CA GLY A 182 19.76 3.87 2.94
C GLY A 182 20.10 4.63 1.66
N THR A 183 19.27 4.60 0.64
CA THR A 183 19.47 5.35 -0.62
C THR A 183 18.60 6.59 -0.63
N GLU A 184 19.21 7.74 -0.91
CA GLU A 184 18.51 9.03 -1.04
C GLU A 184 18.12 9.29 -2.49
N TYR A 185 16.88 9.74 -2.68
CA TYR A 185 16.29 10.12 -3.96
C TYR A 185 15.84 11.57 -3.91
N VAL A 186 16.20 12.35 -4.92
CA VAL A 186 15.74 13.74 -5.07
C VAL A 186 14.44 13.73 -5.86
N ILE A 187 13.37 14.23 -5.24
CA ILE A 187 12.04 14.30 -5.84
C ILE A 187 11.70 15.78 -6.06
N PRO A 188 11.68 16.26 -7.31
CA PRO A 188 11.28 17.62 -7.62
C PRO A 188 9.83 17.92 -7.19
N ALA A 189 9.44 19.20 -7.15
CA ALA A 189 8.03 19.56 -6.97
C ALA A 189 7.15 18.92 -8.04
N GLY A 190 6.01 18.35 -7.66
CA GLY A 190 5.09 17.63 -8.54
C GLY A 190 4.74 16.24 -8.03
N ARG A 191 4.11 15.45 -8.91
CA ARG A 191 3.63 14.10 -8.63
C ARG A 191 4.44 13.07 -9.39
N TYR A 192 5.07 12.14 -8.67
CA TYR A 192 5.98 11.14 -9.22
C TYR A 192 5.73 9.76 -8.66
N ARG A 193 5.80 8.73 -9.52
CA ARG A 193 5.91 7.34 -9.09
C ARG A 193 7.35 7.06 -8.72
N LEU A 194 7.58 6.54 -7.52
CA LEU A 194 8.91 6.22 -7.03
C LEU A 194 9.36 4.86 -7.58
N ASN A 195 9.94 4.86 -8.78
CA ASN A 195 10.29 3.61 -9.47
C ASN A 195 11.36 2.77 -8.73
N ASN A 196 12.23 3.42 -7.97
CA ASN A 196 13.30 2.78 -7.21
C ASN A 196 12.92 2.47 -5.75
N VAL A 197 11.72 2.86 -5.33
CA VAL A 197 11.16 2.55 -4.00
C VAL A 197 10.11 1.47 -4.19
N LEU A 198 10.40 0.28 -3.68
CA LEU A 198 9.50 -0.86 -3.74
C LEU A 198 9.13 -1.27 -2.32
N PHE A 199 7.89 -0.99 -1.93
CA PHE A 199 7.33 -1.48 -0.68
C PHE A 199 7.13 -2.98 -0.79
N GLN A 200 7.62 -3.69 0.21
CA GLN A 200 7.43 -5.12 0.39
C GLN A 200 6.31 -5.37 1.39
N GLU A 201 5.84 -6.59 1.46
CA GLU A 201 4.88 -7.02 2.49
C GLU A 201 5.34 -6.62 3.89
N GLY A 202 4.41 -6.11 4.69
CA GLY A 202 4.68 -5.63 6.05
C GLY A 202 5.16 -4.18 6.10
N TRP A 203 6.00 -3.87 7.09
CA TRP A 203 6.41 -2.51 7.38
C TRP A 203 7.55 -2.01 6.50
N ASN A 204 7.34 -0.84 5.89
CA ASN A 204 8.31 -0.13 5.07
C ASN A 204 8.59 1.24 5.66
N GLU A 205 9.84 1.64 5.68
CA GLU A 205 10.28 2.90 6.25
C GLU A 205 10.70 3.88 5.15
N ILE A 206 10.17 5.09 5.21
CA ILE A 206 10.60 6.21 4.38
C ILE A 206 11.00 7.36 5.29
N TYR A 207 12.20 7.88 5.09
CA TYR A 207 12.59 9.16 5.64
C TYR A 207 12.41 10.24 4.57
N ILE A 208 11.73 11.34 4.91
CA ILE A 208 11.49 12.45 4.00
C ILE A 208 11.97 13.76 4.60
N ASN A 209 12.61 14.60 3.79
CA ASN A 209 13.11 15.92 4.17
C ASN A 209 12.99 16.90 3.00
N THR A 210 12.95 18.20 3.29
CA THR A 210 12.97 19.30 2.30
C THR A 210 14.36 19.86 2.05
N SER A 211 15.32 19.51 2.87
CA SER A 211 16.72 19.87 2.69
C SER A 211 17.57 18.62 2.59
N LYS A 212 18.61 18.66 1.77
CA LYS A 212 19.62 17.60 1.71
C LYS A 212 20.20 17.39 3.08
N LEU A 213 20.08 16.18 3.61
CA LEU A 213 20.70 15.85 4.88
C LEU A 213 22.20 15.61 4.65
N TRP A 214 22.99 16.48 5.18
CA TRP A 214 24.40 16.21 5.36
C TRP A 214 24.55 15.41 6.65
N TYR A 215 24.50 14.09 6.54
CA TYR A 215 25.06 13.25 7.58
C TYR A 215 26.59 13.28 7.39
N VAL A 216 27.24 14.20 8.05
CA VAL A 216 28.66 13.96 8.34
C VAL A 216 28.64 12.96 9.49
N LYS A 217 28.97 11.72 9.21
CA LYS A 217 29.21 10.74 10.26
C LYS A 217 30.37 11.27 11.11
N TRP A 218 30.30 11.05 12.41
CA TRP A 218 31.35 11.47 13.31
C TRP A 218 32.74 10.96 12.92
N ASP A 219 32.81 9.80 12.27
CA ASP A 219 34.01 9.19 11.76
C ASP A 219 34.52 9.84 10.45
N GLU A 220 33.70 10.65 9.79
CA GLU A 220 34.05 11.40 8.58
C GLU A 220 34.58 12.81 8.87
N ILE A 221 34.37 13.33 10.08
CA ILE A 221 34.92 14.61 10.49
C ILE A 221 36.42 14.46 10.76
N SER A 222 37.24 15.06 9.92
CA SER A 222 38.67 15.07 10.09
C SER A 222 39.19 16.43 10.52
N ILE A 223 40.08 16.45 11.48
CA ILE A 223 40.84 17.66 11.86
C ILE A 223 42.05 17.74 10.94
N ASN A 224 42.10 18.76 10.09
CA ASN A 224 43.19 18.99 9.13
C ASN A 224 43.47 17.82 8.18
N GLY A 225 42.47 17.03 7.82
CA GLY A 225 42.57 15.90 6.90
C GLY A 225 43.34 14.69 7.42
N ARG A 226 43.76 14.69 8.69
CA ARG A 226 44.66 13.65 9.22
C ARG A 226 44.09 12.78 10.34
N TYR A 227 43.07 13.21 11.05
CA TYR A 227 42.52 12.48 12.21
C TYR A 227 41.00 12.50 12.20
N LYS A 228 40.43 11.34 12.47
CA LYS A 228 38.99 11.23 12.75
C LYS A 228 38.70 11.92 14.08
N MET A 229 37.69 12.75 14.10
CA MET A 229 37.26 13.46 15.32
C MET A 229 36.63 12.48 16.30
N THR A 230 37.13 12.43 17.51
CA THR A 230 36.52 11.74 18.64
C THR A 230 35.68 12.72 19.44
N TRP A 231 34.70 12.22 20.22
CA TRP A 231 33.92 13.04 21.13
C TRP A 231 34.77 13.87 22.10
N ALA A 232 35.85 13.27 22.61
CA ALA A 232 36.79 13.96 23.49
C ALA A 232 37.47 15.14 22.80
N ASN A 233 37.71 15.05 21.51
CA ASN A 233 38.28 16.15 20.74
C ASN A 233 37.21 17.17 20.35
N ALA A 234 36.01 16.74 20.02
CA ALA A 234 34.88 17.62 19.70
C ALA A 234 34.50 18.55 20.86
N MET A 235 34.61 18.08 22.10
CA MET A 235 34.34 18.89 23.30
C MET A 235 35.23 20.11 23.49
N LYS A 236 36.35 20.18 22.81
CA LYS A 236 37.30 21.31 22.87
C LYS A 236 36.93 22.46 21.94
N TYR A 237 36.03 22.24 21.02
CA TYR A 237 35.64 23.18 19.98
C TYR A 237 34.21 23.65 20.17
N ARG A 238 33.92 24.84 19.66
CA ARG A 238 32.52 25.28 19.46
C ARG A 238 31.95 24.61 18.21
N TRP A 239 30.66 24.49 18.14
CA TRP A 239 29.99 23.84 17.01
C TRP A 239 30.27 24.53 15.66
N ASP A 240 30.42 25.86 15.64
CA ASP A 240 30.80 26.60 14.45
C ASP A 240 32.26 26.33 14.00
N GLU A 241 33.12 25.97 14.93
CA GLU A 241 34.51 25.57 14.65
C GLU A 241 34.60 24.14 14.13
N ILE A 242 33.82 23.22 14.69
CA ILE A 242 33.73 21.82 14.22
C ILE A 242 33.23 21.79 12.78
N HIS A 243 32.25 22.61 12.48
CA HIS A 243 31.69 22.77 11.16
C HIS A 243 32.75 23.19 10.10
N LYS A 244 33.65 24.06 10.45
CA LYS A 244 34.74 24.52 9.57
C LYS A 244 35.84 23.47 9.37
N LEU A 245 35.96 22.50 10.28
CA LEU A 245 36.97 21.45 10.22
C LEU A 245 36.61 20.32 9.22
N GLY A 246 35.34 20.19 8.85
CA GLY A 246 34.82 19.14 7.98
C GLY A 246 34.86 19.41 6.47
N GLY A 247 35.49 20.50 6.00
CA GLY A 247 35.47 20.92 4.60
C GLY A 247 34.35 21.88 4.25
N ASP A 248 34.20 22.23 2.98
CA ASP A 248 33.23 23.21 2.47
C ASP A 248 31.78 22.87 2.83
N VAL A 249 31.36 23.27 4.02
CA VAL A 249 30.01 23.07 4.53
C VAL A 249 29.24 24.39 4.41
N THR A 250 29.16 24.91 3.20
CA THR A 250 28.34 26.10 2.89
C THR A 250 26.86 25.84 3.10
N ASP A 251 26.45 24.57 3.16
CA ASP A 251 25.06 24.12 3.29
C ASP A 251 24.75 23.36 4.59
N ALA A 252 25.44 23.69 5.69
CA ALA A 252 25.11 23.08 6.99
C ALA A 252 23.62 23.24 7.29
N PRO A 253 22.96 22.16 7.75
CA PRO A 253 21.55 22.25 8.10
C PRO A 253 21.32 23.40 9.05
N ALA A 254 20.25 24.10 8.79
CA ALA A 254 19.88 25.27 9.59
C ALA A 254 19.80 25.02 11.10
N SER A 255 19.63 23.76 11.52
CA SER A 255 19.66 23.32 12.91
C SER A 255 21.05 23.48 13.58
N TRP A 256 22.13 23.29 12.85
CA TRP A 256 23.49 23.47 13.36
C TRP A 256 23.81 24.93 13.61
N LEU A 257 23.34 25.82 12.75
CA LEU A 257 23.52 27.27 12.94
C LEU A 257 22.78 27.79 14.19
N ALA A 258 21.66 27.17 14.57
CA ALA A 258 20.93 27.56 15.77
C ALA A 258 21.67 27.22 17.06
N ILE A 259 22.49 26.18 17.08
CA ILE A 259 23.26 25.73 18.23
C ILE A 259 24.76 26.08 18.14
N ALA A 260 25.18 26.64 17.02
CA ALA A 260 26.61 26.93 16.73
C ALA A 260 27.29 27.81 17.79
N ASN A 261 26.53 28.65 18.47
CA ASN A 261 27.05 29.54 19.50
C ASN A 261 27.07 28.93 20.91
N ASN A 262 26.56 27.72 21.09
CA ASN A 262 26.50 27.06 22.39
C ASN A 262 27.68 26.11 22.56
N ARG A 263 28.22 26.04 23.78
CA ARG A 263 29.22 25.02 24.14
C ARG A 263 28.54 23.69 24.35
N TRP A 264 29.23 22.58 24.03
CA TRP A 264 28.72 21.24 24.28
C TRP A 264 28.29 21.00 25.73
N SER A 265 29.06 21.55 26.69
CA SER A 265 28.71 21.47 28.11
C SER A 265 27.32 22.09 28.43
N GLU A 266 26.89 23.07 27.68
CA GLU A 266 25.57 23.71 27.84
C GLU A 266 24.45 22.88 27.22
N LEU A 267 24.81 22.05 26.24
CA LEU A 267 23.88 21.19 25.48
C LEU A 267 23.83 19.76 26.01
N SER A 268 24.80 19.35 26.84
CA SER A 268 24.98 17.98 27.29
C SER A 268 23.82 17.38 28.09
N SER A 269 23.03 18.23 28.73
CA SER A 269 21.83 17.83 29.48
C SER A 269 20.58 17.66 28.60
N LYS A 270 20.64 18.10 27.34
CA LYS A 270 19.51 18.09 26.43
C LYS A 270 19.57 16.87 25.52
N ARG A 271 18.43 16.28 25.22
CA ARG A 271 18.34 15.26 24.21
C ARG A 271 18.51 15.87 22.82
N TRP A 272 19.13 15.14 21.89
CA TRP A 272 19.37 15.61 20.53
C TRP A 272 18.13 16.19 19.85
N ARG A 273 16.94 15.59 20.04
CA ARG A 273 15.66 16.08 19.56
C ARG A 273 15.22 17.45 20.14
N GLU A 274 15.74 17.81 21.31
CA GLU A 274 15.42 19.05 21.98
C GLU A 274 16.31 20.21 21.50
N LEU A 275 17.40 19.90 20.79
CA LEU A 275 18.32 20.85 20.20
C LEU A 275 17.87 21.35 18.83
N ASP A 276 16.82 20.78 18.27
CA ASP A 276 16.30 21.13 16.96
C ASP A 276 15.32 22.32 17.04
N TYR A 277 15.86 23.48 17.41
CA TYR A 277 15.08 24.70 17.58
C TYR A 277 14.40 25.22 16.31
N ARG A 278 14.80 24.76 15.13
CA ARG A 278 14.25 25.23 13.85
C ARG A 278 13.10 24.38 13.32
N ARG A 279 12.92 23.17 13.81
CA ARG A 279 11.74 22.36 13.42
C ARG A 279 10.42 23.07 13.72
N ALA A 280 10.38 23.82 14.81
CA ALA A 280 9.18 24.55 15.24
C ALA A 280 8.87 25.79 14.37
N ASN A 281 9.85 26.34 13.66
CA ASN A 281 9.74 27.62 12.96
C ASN A 281 9.88 27.52 11.44
N LEU A 282 10.11 26.31 10.89
CA LEU A 282 10.11 26.10 9.44
C LEU A 282 8.68 26.02 8.93
N PRO A 283 8.35 26.69 7.81
CA PRO A 283 7.05 26.53 7.20
C PRO A 283 6.80 25.05 6.90
N GLU A 284 5.63 24.57 7.27
CA GLU A 284 5.26 23.18 7.03
C GLU A 284 5.24 22.89 5.52
N THR A 285 6.09 22.00 5.09
CA THR A 285 6.05 21.46 3.74
C THR A 285 5.36 20.13 3.75
N THR A 286 4.25 20.10 3.07
CA THR A 286 3.44 18.89 2.95
C THR A 286 3.83 18.11 1.69
N ALA A 287 3.99 16.83 1.85
CA ALA A 287 3.99 15.86 0.76
C ALA A 287 2.84 14.88 0.97
N TYR A 288 2.37 14.29 -0.12
CA TYR A 288 1.33 13.26 -0.08
C TYR A 288 1.88 11.98 -0.67
N LEU A 289 1.74 10.88 0.05
CA LEU A 289 2.14 9.56 -0.42
C LEU A 289 0.90 8.70 -0.60
N THR A 290 0.82 8.06 -1.76
CA THR A 290 -0.30 7.17 -2.11
C THR A 290 0.25 5.88 -2.70
N TYR A 291 -0.27 4.74 -2.29
CA TYR A 291 0.03 3.45 -2.88
C TYR A 291 -1.20 2.53 -2.80
N ILE A 292 -1.23 1.52 -3.67
CA ILE A 292 -2.31 0.54 -3.69
C ILE A 292 -1.92 -0.61 -2.77
N TRP A 293 -2.78 -0.90 -1.79
CA TRP A 293 -2.64 -2.09 -0.96
C TRP A 293 -3.31 -3.27 -1.67
N GLU A 294 -2.55 -4.32 -1.91
CA GLU A 294 -3.04 -5.52 -2.59
C GLU A 294 -2.71 -6.77 -1.76
N ASP A 295 -3.76 -7.55 -1.44
CA ASP A 295 -3.67 -8.82 -0.71
C ASP A 295 -4.30 -9.97 -1.53
N LEU A 296 -3.93 -11.21 -1.17
CA LEU A 296 -4.53 -12.41 -1.78
C LEU A 296 -5.93 -12.70 -1.26
#